data_05a6723523d9bec09b7e94a9ed94e3c3
#
_entry.id   05a6723523d9bec09b7e94a9ed94e3c3
#
_cell.length_a   1.000
_cell.length_b   1.000
_cell.length_c   1.000
_cell.angle_alpha   90.00
_cell.angle_beta   90.00
_cell.angle_gamma   90.00
#
_symmetry.space_group_name_H-M   'P 1'
#
loop_
_entity.id
_entity.type
_entity.pdbx_description
1 polymer ?
#
loop_
_entity_poly.entity_id
_entity_poly.type
_entity_poly.pdbx_seq_one_letter_code
_entity_poly.pdbx_strand_id
1 'polypeptide(L)'
;ANYGNIIKHINEAIFIEFPSATDATGAALQIQDKLKKFNATSPKDFQINVGIGIHMAEVYEEDGDLFGDGINLAARIKSVASGNEIFTTQAVYNSIRSEKNIYVKDIGRVVLKNIKDPERIFKVYNTKVDFESESLDSLINQMKSRGVEFFDYQKSTNQNVKVAMHYINNLGSPDDEFFCYGITDSINIELNKINNLAAPSSASILKIKDLEDPNKIGKELNVDYVIQGSLMKMANQFRLSINMTNVINSNELWSEHWEENSDNLSQVKNEIIVKILDALGIEIPDDLKKQAAKEQAIDPHAYELLMKAKYSYINASSASDLDIAAALFKQAFDIQPSYITARNFYAIIQFRLKKIDHAITILEEAEN
;
A
#
# COMPACT_ATOMS: atom_id res chain seq x y z
N ALA A 1 -3.88 -29.56 21.21
CA ALA A 1 -3.20 -30.23 20.11
C ALA A 1 -3.28 -29.32 18.91
N ASN A 2 -2.15 -28.77 18.49
CA ASN A 2 -2.12 -27.77 17.42
C ASN A 2 -1.75 -28.46 16.10
N TYR A 3 -2.44 -29.44 15.66
CA TYR A 3 -2.43 -30.08 14.33
C TYR A 3 -1.16 -29.95 13.47
N GLY A 4 0.03 -29.70 14.07
CA GLY A 4 1.30 -29.54 13.37
C GLY A 4 1.90 -30.88 13.01
N ASN A 5 2.33 -31.03 11.76
CA ASN A 5 3.05 -32.19 11.25
C ASN A 5 4.54 -31.85 11.14
N ILE A 6 5.40 -32.63 11.80
CA ILE A 6 6.87 -32.48 11.67
C ILE A 6 7.29 -33.08 10.35
N ILE A 7 7.77 -32.25 9.43
CA ILE A 7 8.19 -32.67 8.09
C ILE A 7 9.62 -33.19 8.13
N LYS A 8 10.53 -32.39 8.64
CA LYS A 8 11.95 -32.72 8.68
C LYS A 8 12.75 -31.96 9.71
N HIS A 9 13.91 -32.51 10.01
CA HIS A 9 14.96 -31.85 10.78
C HIS A 9 16.10 -31.45 9.84
N ILE A 10 16.50 -30.17 9.88
CA ILE A 10 17.64 -29.67 9.12
C ILE A 10 18.61 -29.03 10.11
N ASN A 11 19.74 -29.72 10.39
CA ASN A 11 20.67 -29.35 11.43
C ASN A 11 19.93 -29.17 12.79
N GLU A 12 19.96 -27.96 13.35
CA GLU A 12 19.32 -27.63 14.63
C GLU A 12 17.88 -27.09 14.46
N ALA A 13 17.36 -27.05 13.23
CA ALA A 13 16.03 -26.52 12.94
C ALA A 13 15.03 -27.66 12.70
N ILE A 14 13.78 -27.43 13.12
CA ILE A 14 12.66 -28.34 12.89
C ILE A 14 11.68 -27.61 11.97
N PHE A 15 11.33 -28.24 10.86
CA PHE A 15 10.29 -27.78 9.97
C PHE A 15 8.98 -28.46 10.31
N ILE A 16 7.96 -27.62 10.54
CA ILE A 16 6.61 -28.08 10.94
C ILE A 16 5.59 -27.41 10.02
N GLU A 17 4.73 -28.21 9.43
CA GLU A 17 3.59 -27.77 8.66
C GLU A 17 2.35 -27.64 9.55
N PHE A 18 1.50 -26.67 9.27
CA PHE A 18 0.23 -26.46 9.95
C PHE A 18 -0.89 -26.20 8.93
N PRO A 19 -2.14 -26.61 9.24
CA PRO A 19 -3.28 -26.38 8.34
C PRO A 19 -3.62 -24.89 8.16
N SER A 20 -3.25 -24.03 9.12
CA SER A 20 -3.54 -22.61 9.08
C SER A 20 -2.45 -21.78 9.74
N ALA A 21 -2.39 -20.49 9.36
CA ALA A 21 -1.52 -19.49 9.99
C ALA A 21 -1.84 -19.31 11.48
N THR A 22 -3.12 -19.40 11.86
CA THR A 22 -3.57 -19.29 13.27
C THR A 22 -3.08 -20.47 14.10
N ASP A 23 -3.15 -21.70 13.57
CA ASP A 23 -2.63 -22.89 14.27
C ASP A 23 -1.11 -22.81 14.44
N ALA A 24 -0.38 -22.41 13.39
CA ALA A 24 1.07 -22.22 13.45
C ALA A 24 1.46 -21.19 14.49
N THR A 25 0.78 -20.04 14.50
CA THR A 25 1.05 -18.95 15.45
C THR A 25 0.71 -19.36 16.88
N GLY A 26 -0.43 -20.02 17.07
CA GLY A 26 -0.83 -20.56 18.37
C GLY A 26 0.17 -21.59 18.93
N ALA A 27 0.68 -22.47 18.07
CA ALA A 27 1.73 -23.43 18.44
C ALA A 27 3.04 -22.72 18.84
N ALA A 28 3.47 -21.73 18.06
CA ALA A 28 4.67 -20.97 18.33
C ALA A 28 4.60 -20.24 19.69
N LEU A 29 3.47 -19.61 19.99
CA LEU A 29 3.23 -18.95 21.27
C LEU A 29 3.27 -19.92 22.44
N GLN A 30 2.67 -21.11 22.30
CA GLN A 30 2.71 -22.15 23.32
C GLN A 30 4.10 -22.73 23.55
N ILE A 31 4.88 -22.89 22.48
CA ILE A 31 6.30 -23.32 22.57
C ILE A 31 7.08 -22.29 23.37
N GLN A 32 6.98 -21.01 23.07
CA GLN A 32 7.70 -19.95 23.78
C GLN A 32 7.29 -19.87 25.27
N ASP A 33 5.99 -19.99 25.57
CA ASP A 33 5.51 -20.02 26.96
C ASP A 33 6.06 -21.19 27.76
N LYS A 34 6.08 -22.40 27.16
CA LYS A 34 6.64 -23.59 27.80
C LYS A 34 8.14 -23.45 28.01
N LEU A 35 8.87 -22.95 27.03
CA LEU A 35 10.33 -22.72 27.14
C LEU A 35 10.64 -21.64 28.19
N LYS A 36 9.87 -20.56 28.25
CA LYS A 36 9.99 -19.52 29.29
C LYS A 36 9.85 -20.11 30.70
N LYS A 37 8.84 -20.97 30.92
CA LYS A 37 8.62 -21.68 32.20
C LYS A 37 9.75 -22.65 32.52
N PHE A 38 10.20 -23.43 31.55
CA PHE A 38 11.32 -24.36 31.70
C PHE A 38 12.60 -23.63 32.06
N ASN A 39 12.95 -22.58 31.34
CA ASN A 39 14.16 -21.78 31.54
C ASN A 39 14.17 -21.06 32.89
N ALA A 40 12.99 -20.68 33.42
CA ALA A 40 12.90 -20.02 34.74
C ALA A 40 13.39 -20.91 35.90
N THR A 41 13.35 -22.22 35.72
CA THR A 41 13.78 -23.19 36.76
C THR A 41 15.07 -23.94 36.38
N SER A 42 15.60 -23.72 35.16
CA SER A 42 16.79 -24.41 34.64
C SER A 42 18.06 -23.59 34.89
N PRO A 43 19.19 -24.25 35.25
CA PRO A 43 20.51 -23.59 35.23
C PRO A 43 20.80 -23.00 33.83
N LYS A 44 21.60 -21.92 33.79
CA LYS A 44 21.90 -21.19 32.54
C LYS A 44 22.38 -22.06 31.39
N ASP A 45 23.22 -23.03 31.69
CA ASP A 45 23.80 -23.96 30.69
C ASP A 45 22.77 -24.96 30.09
N PHE A 46 21.59 -25.07 30.70
CA PHE A 46 20.52 -25.96 30.26
C PHE A 46 19.32 -25.20 29.71
N GLN A 47 19.41 -23.87 29.59
CA GLN A 47 18.33 -23.07 29.03
C GLN A 47 18.23 -23.25 27.52
N ILE A 48 17.00 -23.39 27.03
CA ILE A 48 16.70 -23.59 25.63
C ILE A 48 16.07 -22.30 25.07
N ASN A 49 16.73 -21.73 24.09
CA ASN A 49 16.26 -20.52 23.42
C ASN A 49 16.03 -20.80 21.94
N VAL A 50 14.79 -20.66 21.49
CA VAL A 50 14.37 -21.01 20.12
C VAL A 50 13.83 -19.78 19.41
N GLY A 51 14.40 -19.43 18.26
CA GLY A 51 13.80 -18.48 17.33
C GLY A 51 12.84 -19.18 16.39
N ILE A 52 11.67 -18.59 16.14
CA ILE A 52 10.62 -19.17 15.30
C ILE A 52 10.32 -18.22 14.13
N GLY A 53 10.32 -18.76 12.91
CA GLY A 53 9.87 -18.08 11.70
C GLY A 53 8.62 -18.75 11.14
N ILE A 54 7.59 -17.98 10.84
CA ILE A 54 6.32 -18.49 10.30
C ILE A 54 6.08 -17.80 8.95
N HIS A 55 5.77 -18.62 7.94
CA HIS A 55 5.36 -18.15 6.62
C HIS A 55 4.21 -18.99 6.09
N MET A 56 3.37 -18.39 5.26
CA MET A 56 2.27 -19.07 4.58
C MET A 56 2.52 -19.03 3.08
N ALA A 57 2.60 -20.20 2.46
CA ALA A 57 2.79 -20.34 1.02
C ALA A 57 2.20 -21.66 0.53
N GLU A 58 2.01 -21.76 -0.77
CA GLU A 58 1.75 -23.03 -1.43
C GLU A 58 3.02 -23.86 -1.46
N VAL A 59 2.91 -25.11 -1.07
CA VAL A 59 3.99 -26.10 -1.10
C VAL A 59 3.50 -27.36 -1.82
N TYR A 60 4.41 -28.06 -2.46
CA TYR A 60 4.11 -29.37 -3.05
C TYR A 60 4.98 -30.43 -2.39
N GLU A 61 4.40 -31.62 -2.25
CA GLU A 61 5.05 -32.78 -1.65
C GLU A 61 5.59 -33.72 -2.76
N GLU A 62 6.85 -34.06 -2.66
CA GLU A 62 7.50 -35.07 -3.51
C GLU A 62 8.38 -35.99 -2.66
N ASP A 63 8.18 -37.28 -2.73
CA ASP A 63 8.92 -38.31 -1.98
C ASP A 63 8.92 -38.10 -0.43
N GLY A 64 7.86 -37.52 0.12
CA GLY A 64 7.73 -37.26 1.55
C GLY A 64 8.49 -35.99 2.03
N ASP A 65 9.02 -35.19 1.11
CA ASP A 65 9.61 -33.87 1.41
C ASP A 65 8.76 -32.76 0.78
N LEU A 66 8.78 -31.57 1.42
CA LEU A 66 8.08 -30.40 0.93
C LEU A 66 9.03 -29.50 0.13
N PHE A 67 8.56 -29.04 -1.01
CA PHE A 67 9.27 -28.15 -1.92
C PHE A 67 8.46 -26.89 -2.17
N GLY A 68 9.17 -25.78 -2.45
CA GLY A 68 8.61 -24.50 -2.80
C GLY A 68 9.42 -23.34 -2.21
N ASP A 69 9.32 -22.19 -2.84
CA ASP A 69 10.05 -20.96 -2.42
C ASP A 69 9.65 -20.52 -0.99
N GLY A 70 8.42 -20.86 -0.58
CA GLY A 70 7.91 -20.56 0.76
C GLY A 70 8.71 -21.23 1.89
N ILE A 71 9.27 -22.42 1.67
CA ILE A 71 10.11 -23.11 2.67
C ILE A 71 11.42 -22.34 2.87
N ASN A 72 12.01 -21.86 1.78
CA ASN A 72 13.22 -21.04 1.84
C ASN A 72 12.94 -19.75 2.59
N LEU A 73 11.81 -19.09 2.31
CA LEU A 73 11.43 -17.85 2.98
C LEU A 73 11.16 -18.07 4.48
N ALA A 74 10.45 -19.13 4.87
CA ALA A 74 10.25 -19.47 6.28
C ALA A 74 11.59 -19.67 7.03
N ALA A 75 12.55 -20.34 6.40
CA ALA A 75 13.88 -20.52 6.95
C ALA A 75 14.64 -19.18 7.09
N ARG A 76 14.48 -18.26 6.16
CA ARG A 76 15.08 -16.91 6.25
C ARG A 76 14.40 -16.06 7.31
N ILE A 77 13.10 -16.10 7.46
CA ILE A 77 12.38 -15.43 8.56
C ILE A 77 12.88 -15.98 9.92
N LYS A 78 13.04 -17.31 10.05
CA LYS A 78 13.62 -17.91 11.26
C LYS A 78 15.03 -17.40 11.53
N SER A 79 15.86 -17.18 10.51
CA SER A 79 17.24 -16.71 10.69
C SER A 79 17.33 -15.28 11.26
N VAL A 80 16.28 -14.48 11.12
CA VAL A 80 16.15 -13.13 11.70
C VAL A 80 15.79 -13.21 13.20
N ALA A 81 15.06 -14.25 13.59
CA ALA A 81 14.64 -14.46 14.97
C ALA A 81 15.81 -14.87 15.88
N SER A 82 16.04 -14.14 16.95
CA SER A 82 16.87 -14.55 18.07
C SER A 82 16.12 -15.56 18.96
N GLY A 83 16.79 -16.11 19.95
CA GLY A 83 16.13 -16.99 20.92
C GLY A 83 14.93 -16.29 21.57
N ASN A 84 13.83 -17.03 21.70
CA ASN A 84 12.56 -16.58 22.28
C ASN A 84 11.77 -15.53 21.44
N GLU A 85 12.15 -15.30 20.19
CA GLU A 85 11.41 -14.43 19.27
C GLU A 85 10.60 -15.25 18.25
N ILE A 86 9.46 -14.70 17.85
CA ILE A 86 8.61 -15.22 16.78
C ILE A 86 8.47 -14.12 15.74
N PHE A 87 8.91 -14.39 14.51
CA PHE A 87 8.72 -13.51 13.38
C PHE A 87 7.84 -14.15 12.31
N THR A 88 7.10 -13.32 11.61
CA THR A 88 6.21 -13.76 10.55
C THR A 88 6.19 -12.77 9.38
N THR A 89 5.62 -13.18 8.25
CA THR A 89 5.47 -12.38 7.04
C THR A 89 4.11 -11.70 6.95
N GLN A 90 3.94 -10.80 5.99
CA GLN A 90 2.68 -10.10 5.70
C GLN A 90 1.52 -11.08 5.46
N ALA A 91 1.75 -12.19 4.75
CA ALA A 91 0.71 -13.19 4.47
C ALA A 91 0.13 -13.79 5.75
N VAL A 92 0.99 -14.15 6.72
CA VAL A 92 0.55 -14.65 8.02
C VAL A 92 -0.11 -13.55 8.84
N TYR A 93 0.46 -12.34 8.88
CA TYR A 93 -0.13 -11.20 9.59
C TYR A 93 -1.57 -10.94 9.14
N ASN A 94 -1.83 -10.94 7.83
CA ASN A 94 -3.18 -10.74 7.29
C ASN A 94 -4.18 -11.77 7.81
N SER A 95 -3.75 -13.01 8.03
CA SER A 95 -4.60 -14.09 8.54
C SER A 95 -4.87 -14.01 10.04
N ILE A 96 -3.91 -13.47 10.83
CA ILE A 96 -3.99 -13.47 12.31
C ILE A 96 -4.37 -12.11 12.91
N ARG A 97 -4.39 -11.02 12.14
CA ARG A 97 -4.62 -9.64 12.65
C ARG A 97 -5.96 -9.43 13.37
N SER A 98 -6.95 -10.28 13.09
CA SER A 98 -8.27 -10.25 13.74
C SER A 98 -8.35 -11.06 15.03
N GLU A 99 -7.31 -11.82 15.37
CA GLU A 99 -7.27 -12.66 16.57
C GLU A 99 -7.05 -11.81 17.83
N LYS A 100 -8.02 -11.82 18.75
CA LYS A 100 -8.05 -10.92 19.92
C LYS A 100 -6.89 -11.10 20.91
N ASN A 101 -6.22 -12.24 20.91
CA ASN A 101 -5.19 -12.60 21.89
C ASN A 101 -3.79 -12.71 21.27
N ILE A 102 -3.60 -12.25 20.04
CA ILE A 102 -2.30 -12.24 19.35
C ILE A 102 -1.88 -10.79 19.19
N TYR A 103 -0.72 -10.43 19.73
CA TYR A 103 -0.16 -9.08 19.65
C TYR A 103 0.96 -9.09 18.63
N VAL A 104 0.89 -8.19 17.65
CA VAL A 104 1.81 -8.19 16.52
C VAL A 104 2.35 -6.78 16.29
N LYS A 105 3.68 -6.66 16.18
CA LYS A 105 4.37 -5.40 15.89
C LYS A 105 4.98 -5.48 14.50
N ASP A 106 4.65 -4.52 13.66
CA ASP A 106 5.29 -4.34 12.36
C ASP A 106 6.72 -3.86 12.54
N ILE A 107 7.67 -4.57 11.93
CA ILE A 107 9.10 -4.27 12.05
C ILE A 107 9.61 -3.51 10.82
N GLY A 108 8.85 -3.54 9.73
CA GLY A 108 9.27 -3.01 8.44
C GLY A 108 9.87 -4.07 7.52
N ARG A 109 10.54 -3.62 6.47
CA ARG A 109 11.14 -4.51 5.46
C ARG A 109 12.59 -4.82 5.78
N VAL A 110 12.95 -6.08 5.65
CA VAL A 110 14.32 -6.58 5.86
C VAL A 110 14.85 -7.26 4.60
N VAL A 111 16.15 -7.11 4.38
CA VAL A 111 16.86 -7.82 3.32
C VAL A 111 17.23 -9.21 3.83
N LEU A 112 16.73 -10.24 3.17
CA LEU A 112 16.98 -11.62 3.55
C LEU A 112 17.98 -12.27 2.57
N LYS A 113 18.93 -13.03 3.09
CA LYS A 113 19.95 -13.67 2.27
C LYS A 113 19.34 -14.59 1.21
N ASN A 114 19.69 -14.37 -0.07
CA ASN A 114 19.18 -15.10 -1.23
C ASN A 114 17.65 -14.99 -1.46
N ILE A 115 17.01 -13.99 -0.90
CA ILE A 115 15.66 -13.54 -1.27
C ILE A 115 15.82 -12.25 -2.04
N LYS A 116 15.23 -12.19 -3.23
CA LYS A 116 15.43 -11.08 -4.18
C LYS A 116 14.85 -9.77 -3.66
N ASP A 117 13.68 -9.84 -3.10
CA ASP A 117 12.93 -8.66 -2.65
C ASP A 117 12.94 -8.56 -1.12
N PRO A 118 13.05 -7.35 -0.57
CA PRO A 118 12.95 -7.14 0.86
C PRO A 118 11.58 -7.56 1.40
N GLU A 119 11.57 -8.41 2.42
CA GLU A 119 10.36 -8.92 3.04
C GLU A 119 9.89 -8.08 4.22
N ARG A 120 8.60 -7.76 4.28
CA ARG A 120 7.99 -7.13 5.44
C ARG A 120 7.73 -8.17 6.51
N ILE A 121 8.32 -7.95 7.66
CA ILE A 121 8.25 -8.88 8.79
C ILE A 121 7.56 -8.27 9.99
N PHE A 122 6.97 -9.15 10.78
CA PHE A 122 6.20 -8.79 11.97
C PHE A 122 6.67 -9.64 13.14
N LYS A 123 6.85 -9.02 14.31
CA LYS A 123 7.13 -9.73 15.55
C LYS A 123 5.83 -10.05 16.28
N VAL A 124 5.68 -11.32 16.68
CA VAL A 124 4.52 -11.80 17.43
C VAL A 124 4.88 -11.91 18.91
N TYR A 125 4.00 -11.45 19.78
CA TYR A 125 4.20 -11.42 21.22
C TYR A 125 3.17 -12.30 21.94
N ASN A 126 3.63 -12.93 23.00
CA ASN A 126 2.83 -13.82 23.81
C ASN A 126 1.87 -13.08 24.75
N THR A 127 2.24 -11.88 25.17
CA THR A 127 1.44 -11.07 26.09
C THR A 127 1.38 -9.61 25.64
N LYS A 128 0.30 -8.93 26.05
CA LYS A 128 0.16 -7.49 25.84
C LYS A 128 1.26 -6.70 26.52
N VAL A 129 1.70 -7.15 27.67
CA VAL A 129 2.77 -6.50 28.44
C VAL A 129 4.09 -6.53 27.68
N ASP A 130 4.48 -7.69 27.12
CA ASP A 130 5.71 -7.81 26.33
C ASP A 130 5.63 -6.94 25.07
N PHE A 131 4.46 -6.86 24.43
CA PHE A 131 4.20 -6.01 23.27
C PHE A 131 4.34 -4.51 23.58
N GLU A 132 3.76 -4.05 24.71
CA GLU A 132 3.78 -2.64 25.10
C GLU A 132 5.14 -2.20 25.67
N SER A 133 5.87 -3.10 26.33
CA SER A 133 7.15 -2.78 26.96
C SER A 133 8.32 -2.63 25.99
N GLU A 134 8.26 -3.26 24.82
CA GLU A 134 9.33 -3.19 23.82
C GLU A 134 9.02 -2.10 22.78
N SER A 135 9.83 -1.03 22.75
CA SER A 135 9.70 -0.01 21.71
C SER A 135 10.21 -0.52 20.36
N LEU A 136 9.61 -0.03 19.26
CA LEU A 136 10.02 -0.39 17.91
C LEU A 136 11.47 -0.02 17.64
N ASP A 137 11.90 1.18 18.05
CA ASP A 137 13.27 1.65 17.84
C ASP A 137 14.31 0.76 18.58
N SER A 138 14.00 0.35 19.82
CA SER A 138 14.84 -0.56 20.57
C SER A 138 15.00 -1.90 19.87
N LEU A 139 13.89 -2.46 19.38
CA LEU A 139 13.89 -3.73 18.66
C LEU A 139 14.68 -3.64 17.34
N ILE A 140 14.44 -2.60 16.53
CA ILE A 140 15.19 -2.37 15.29
C ILE A 140 16.68 -2.25 15.55
N ASN A 141 17.09 -1.48 16.58
CA ASN A 141 18.50 -1.33 16.93
C ASN A 141 19.14 -2.67 17.38
N GLN A 142 18.43 -3.48 18.16
CA GLN A 142 18.88 -4.82 18.53
C GLN A 142 19.02 -5.74 17.31
N MET A 143 18.08 -5.69 16.38
CA MET A 143 18.13 -6.49 15.15
C MET A 143 19.31 -6.05 14.26
N LYS A 144 19.53 -4.73 14.10
CA LYS A 144 20.69 -4.19 13.38
C LYS A 144 22.02 -4.63 14.01
N SER A 145 22.12 -4.63 15.34
CA SER A 145 23.34 -5.08 16.04
C SER A 145 23.65 -6.58 15.84
N ARG A 146 22.62 -7.38 15.48
CA ARG A 146 22.76 -8.80 15.13
C ARG A 146 23.01 -9.03 13.63
N GLY A 147 23.19 -7.96 12.85
CA GLY A 147 23.45 -8.01 11.41
C GLY A 147 22.21 -8.14 10.55
N VAL A 148 21.02 -7.89 11.09
CA VAL A 148 19.80 -7.81 10.25
C VAL A 148 19.84 -6.50 9.47
N GLU A 149 19.82 -6.62 8.15
CA GLU A 149 19.82 -5.49 7.24
C GLU A 149 18.38 -5.06 6.96
N PHE A 150 18.07 -3.82 7.31
CA PHE A 150 16.78 -3.22 7.00
C PHE A 150 16.83 -2.58 5.64
N PHE A 151 15.77 -2.81 4.89
CA PHE A 151 15.60 -2.13 3.62
C PHE A 151 15.20 -0.69 3.89
N ASP A 152 16.16 0.19 3.73
CA ASP A 152 15.95 1.63 3.82
C ASP A 152 15.77 2.17 2.40
N TYR A 153 14.53 2.48 2.04
CA TYR A 153 14.18 3.05 0.73
C TYR A 153 15.00 4.31 0.43
N GLN A 154 15.35 5.07 1.46
CA GLN A 154 16.14 6.30 1.30
C GLN A 154 17.61 6.04 0.99
N LYS A 155 18.16 4.87 1.38
CA LYS A 155 19.58 4.54 1.16
C LYS A 155 19.85 3.74 -0.10
N SER A 156 18.89 2.98 -0.60
CA SER A 156 19.12 2.06 -1.72
C SER A 156 18.93 2.70 -3.10
N THR A 157 18.42 3.92 -3.17
CA THR A 157 18.21 4.57 -4.48
C THR A 157 18.49 6.07 -4.41
N ASN A 158 19.51 6.50 -5.15
CA ASN A 158 19.52 7.82 -5.81
C ASN A 158 18.47 7.87 -6.95
N GLN A 159 17.55 6.93 -7.01
CA GLN A 159 16.49 6.83 -8.02
C GLN A 159 15.14 6.83 -7.32
N ASN A 160 14.22 7.68 -7.79
CA ASN A 160 12.83 7.69 -7.35
C ASN A 160 12.18 6.33 -7.63
N VAL A 161 11.43 5.81 -6.65
CA VAL A 161 10.54 4.67 -6.85
C VAL A 161 9.48 5.06 -7.87
N LYS A 162 9.37 4.29 -8.93
CA LYS A 162 8.45 4.58 -10.01
C LYS A 162 7.18 3.75 -9.85
N VAL A 163 6.06 4.43 -9.65
CA VAL A 163 4.76 3.82 -9.43
C VAL A 163 3.71 4.48 -10.32
N ALA A 164 2.84 3.70 -10.92
CA ALA A 164 1.73 4.19 -11.74
C ALA A 164 0.40 3.72 -11.19
N MET A 165 -0.50 4.65 -10.88
CA MET A 165 -1.93 4.36 -10.86
C MET A 165 -2.40 4.32 -12.31
N HIS A 166 -2.64 3.10 -12.83
CA HIS A 166 -3.17 2.92 -14.17
C HIS A 166 -4.63 3.38 -14.25
N TYR A 167 -5.13 3.54 -15.46
CA TYR A 167 -6.50 3.98 -15.66
C TYR A 167 -7.49 3.01 -15.00
N ILE A 168 -8.37 3.53 -14.15
CA ILE A 168 -9.40 2.73 -13.50
C ILE A 168 -10.48 2.35 -14.52
N ASN A 169 -10.78 1.05 -14.64
CA ASN A 169 -11.79 0.54 -15.55
C ASN A 169 -13.20 0.89 -15.05
N ASN A 170 -13.98 1.54 -15.89
CA ASN A 170 -15.38 1.82 -15.60
C ASN A 170 -16.24 0.57 -15.86
N LEU A 171 -16.84 0.02 -14.81
CA LEU A 171 -17.79 -1.10 -14.89
C LEU A 171 -19.26 -0.63 -14.80
N GLY A 172 -19.48 0.68 -14.66
CA GLY A 172 -20.80 1.33 -14.56
C GLY A 172 -21.26 1.97 -15.87
N SER A 173 -22.03 3.07 -15.72
CA SER A 173 -22.47 3.87 -16.89
C SER A 173 -21.28 4.55 -17.59
N PRO A 174 -21.30 4.67 -18.92
CA PRO A 174 -20.34 5.52 -19.64
C PRO A 174 -20.29 6.97 -19.14
N ASP A 175 -21.43 7.48 -18.62
CA ASP A 175 -21.52 8.83 -18.05
C ASP A 175 -20.69 9.01 -16.77
N ASP A 176 -20.27 7.92 -16.13
CA ASP A 176 -19.45 7.91 -14.92
C ASP A 176 -17.93 7.83 -15.18
N GLU A 177 -17.52 7.84 -16.45
CA GLU A 177 -16.11 7.72 -16.88
C GLU A 177 -15.21 8.81 -16.24
N PHE A 178 -15.76 9.98 -15.97
CA PHE A 178 -15.06 11.07 -15.32
C PHE A 178 -14.58 10.76 -13.89
N PHE A 179 -15.28 9.86 -13.17
CA PHE A 179 -14.83 9.38 -11.86
C PHE A 179 -13.55 8.55 -12.01
N CYS A 180 -13.52 7.62 -12.97
CA CYS A 180 -12.34 6.78 -13.23
C CYS A 180 -11.12 7.62 -13.58
N TYR A 181 -11.29 8.60 -14.48
CA TYR A 181 -10.25 9.55 -14.81
C TYR A 181 -9.83 10.40 -13.61
N GLY A 182 -10.80 10.97 -12.89
CA GLY A 182 -10.55 11.90 -11.79
C GLY A 182 -9.78 11.24 -10.63
N ILE A 183 -10.11 10.01 -10.28
CA ILE A 183 -9.41 9.26 -9.23
C ILE A 183 -7.99 8.91 -9.71
N THR A 184 -7.85 8.37 -10.92
CA THR A 184 -6.55 8.02 -11.52
C THR A 184 -5.61 9.23 -11.55
N ASP A 185 -6.09 10.36 -12.07
CA ASP A 185 -5.34 11.62 -12.17
C ASP A 185 -4.93 12.14 -10.78
N SER A 186 -5.88 12.17 -9.85
CA SER A 186 -5.65 12.70 -8.51
C SER A 186 -4.62 11.86 -7.73
N ILE A 187 -4.67 10.54 -7.82
CA ILE A 187 -3.68 9.67 -7.15
C ILE A 187 -2.29 9.89 -7.75
N ASN A 188 -2.13 9.91 -9.08
CA ASN A 188 -0.82 10.11 -9.70
C ASN A 188 -0.24 11.51 -9.39
N ILE A 189 -1.07 12.55 -9.31
CA ILE A 189 -0.64 13.88 -8.89
C ILE A 189 -0.12 13.86 -7.45
N GLU A 190 -0.84 13.23 -6.52
CA GLU A 190 -0.43 13.15 -5.12
C GLU A 190 0.84 12.32 -4.94
N LEU A 191 0.98 11.19 -5.65
CA LEU A 191 2.21 10.39 -5.63
C LEU A 191 3.44 11.19 -6.08
N ASN A 192 3.30 12.08 -7.08
CA ASN A 192 4.39 12.94 -7.53
C ASN A 192 4.78 14.06 -6.54
N LYS A 193 3.95 14.37 -5.55
CA LYS A 193 4.31 15.32 -4.48
C LYS A 193 5.17 14.68 -3.39
N ILE A 194 5.25 13.37 -3.37
CA ILE A 194 5.97 12.61 -2.33
C ILE A 194 7.43 12.49 -2.73
N ASN A 195 8.32 12.87 -1.84
CA ASN A 195 9.76 12.73 -2.06
C ASN A 195 10.12 11.26 -2.34
N ASN A 196 11.03 11.05 -3.28
CA ASN A 196 11.49 9.73 -3.72
C ASN A 196 10.43 8.86 -4.45
N LEU A 197 9.26 9.42 -4.81
CA LEU A 197 8.33 8.79 -5.74
C LEU A 197 8.33 9.51 -7.10
N ALA A 198 8.01 8.77 -8.13
CA ALA A 198 7.74 9.30 -9.46
C ALA A 198 6.57 8.54 -10.08
N ALA A 199 5.56 9.26 -10.51
CA ALA A 199 4.42 8.70 -11.24
C ALA A 199 4.36 9.30 -12.65
N PRO A 200 3.93 8.53 -13.65
CA PRO A 200 3.77 9.03 -15.03
C PRO A 200 2.66 10.08 -15.12
N SER A 201 2.71 10.89 -16.16
CA SER A 201 1.64 11.86 -16.41
C SER A 201 0.34 11.16 -16.79
N SER A 202 -0.79 11.76 -16.46
CA SER A 202 -2.13 11.27 -16.85
C SER A 202 -2.26 11.11 -18.36
N ALA A 203 -1.60 11.96 -19.15
CA ALA A 203 -1.56 11.84 -20.61
C ALA A 203 -0.83 10.57 -21.09
N SER A 204 0.21 10.13 -20.39
CA SER A 204 0.90 8.87 -20.70
C SER A 204 0.02 7.66 -20.35
N ILE A 205 -0.68 7.72 -19.25
CA ILE A 205 -1.60 6.66 -18.79
C ILE A 205 -2.78 6.51 -19.76
N LEU A 206 -3.37 7.62 -20.21
CA LEU A 206 -4.48 7.59 -21.16
C LEU A 206 -4.13 6.93 -22.50
N LYS A 207 -2.88 7.04 -22.95
CA LYS A 207 -2.43 6.39 -24.20
C LYS A 207 -2.45 4.87 -24.15
N ILE A 208 -2.37 4.31 -22.97
CA ILE A 208 -2.30 2.87 -22.72
C ILE A 208 -3.45 2.36 -21.85
N LYS A 209 -4.52 3.14 -21.71
CA LYS A 209 -5.63 2.83 -20.83
C LYS A 209 -6.26 1.46 -21.04
N ASP A 210 -6.21 0.96 -22.29
CA ASP A 210 -6.78 -0.33 -22.69
C ASP A 210 -5.82 -1.53 -22.47
N LEU A 211 -4.60 -1.30 -21.93
CA LEU A 211 -3.72 -2.38 -21.53
C LEU A 211 -4.16 -2.95 -20.17
N GLU A 212 -4.25 -4.27 -20.08
CA GLU A 212 -4.66 -4.97 -18.86
C GLU A 212 -3.49 -5.65 -18.12
N ASP A 213 -2.47 -6.08 -18.85
CA ASP A 213 -1.32 -6.80 -18.29
C ASP A 213 -0.39 -5.84 -17.54
N PRO A 214 -0.24 -5.96 -16.18
CA PRO A 214 0.57 -5.06 -15.38
C PRO A 214 2.04 -5.03 -15.80
N ASN A 215 2.59 -6.14 -16.33
CA ASN A 215 3.97 -6.19 -16.79
C ASN A 215 4.17 -5.38 -18.08
N LYS A 216 3.18 -5.39 -18.98
CA LYS A 216 3.21 -4.57 -20.20
C LYS A 216 3.04 -3.10 -19.84
N ILE A 217 2.07 -2.77 -18.96
CA ILE A 217 1.87 -1.42 -18.42
C ILE A 217 3.15 -0.88 -17.81
N GLY A 218 3.79 -1.69 -16.94
CA GLY A 218 5.04 -1.31 -16.29
C GLY A 218 6.18 -1.01 -17.25
N LYS A 219 6.30 -1.78 -18.36
CA LYS A 219 7.29 -1.54 -19.39
C LYS A 219 7.02 -0.26 -20.18
N GLU A 220 5.77 -0.05 -20.61
CA GLU A 220 5.36 1.13 -21.40
C GLU A 220 5.52 2.42 -20.59
N LEU A 221 5.18 2.41 -19.30
CA LEU A 221 5.30 3.55 -18.42
C LEU A 221 6.68 3.66 -17.75
N ASN A 222 7.55 2.66 -17.89
CA ASN A 222 8.85 2.55 -17.23
C ASN A 222 8.74 2.73 -15.71
N VAL A 223 7.85 1.94 -15.09
CA VAL A 223 7.59 1.94 -13.65
C VAL A 223 7.88 0.59 -13.01
N ASP A 224 8.17 0.60 -11.71
CA ASP A 224 8.49 -0.58 -10.91
C ASP A 224 7.23 -1.24 -10.34
N TYR A 225 6.18 -0.43 -10.13
CA TYR A 225 4.91 -0.86 -9.57
C TYR A 225 3.74 -0.31 -10.37
N VAL A 226 2.76 -1.17 -10.59
CA VAL A 226 1.51 -0.83 -11.28
C VAL A 226 0.35 -1.05 -10.33
N ILE A 227 -0.50 -0.04 -10.21
CA ILE A 227 -1.74 -0.09 -9.45
C ILE A 227 -2.86 -0.08 -10.48
N GLN A 228 -3.73 -1.06 -10.43
CA GLN A 228 -4.89 -1.21 -11.30
C GLN A 228 -6.17 -1.19 -10.50
N GLY A 229 -7.27 -0.86 -11.14
CA GLY A 229 -8.55 -0.87 -10.47
C GLY A 229 -9.74 -0.88 -11.40
N SER A 230 -10.90 -1.12 -10.81
CA SER A 230 -12.19 -1.00 -11.46
C SER A 230 -13.17 -0.29 -10.54
N LEU A 231 -14.04 0.53 -11.14
CA LEU A 231 -15.07 1.29 -10.44
C LEU A 231 -16.44 1.02 -11.06
N MET A 232 -17.42 0.77 -10.20
CA MET A 232 -18.82 0.70 -10.54
C MET A 232 -19.60 1.69 -9.68
N LYS A 233 -20.22 2.70 -10.29
CA LYS A 233 -21.12 3.63 -9.59
C LYS A 233 -22.56 3.11 -9.66
N MET A 234 -23.27 3.21 -8.55
CA MET A 234 -24.65 2.76 -8.40
C MET A 234 -25.45 3.84 -7.64
N ALA A 235 -26.09 4.74 -8.37
CA ALA A 235 -26.76 5.92 -7.77
C ALA A 235 -25.83 6.72 -6.86
N ASN A 236 -26.06 6.71 -5.55
CA ASN A 236 -25.27 7.46 -4.55
C ASN A 236 -24.13 6.63 -3.93
N GLN A 237 -23.90 5.41 -4.40
CA GLN A 237 -22.86 4.52 -3.92
C GLN A 237 -21.87 4.19 -5.04
N PHE A 238 -20.66 3.79 -4.66
CA PHE A 238 -19.69 3.21 -5.59
C PHE A 238 -19.06 1.97 -4.99
N ARG A 239 -18.66 1.07 -5.88
CA ARG A 239 -17.78 -0.05 -5.56
C ARG A 239 -16.48 0.15 -6.31
N LEU A 240 -15.37 0.19 -5.57
CA LEU A 240 -14.02 0.38 -6.11
C LEU A 240 -13.17 -0.80 -5.69
N SER A 241 -12.50 -1.43 -6.64
CA SER A 241 -11.50 -2.47 -6.39
C SER A 241 -10.15 -1.98 -6.89
N ILE A 242 -9.11 -2.12 -6.07
CA ILE A 242 -7.74 -1.71 -6.40
C ILE A 242 -6.79 -2.82 -6.02
N ASN A 243 -5.82 -3.09 -6.87
CA ASN A 243 -4.70 -3.96 -6.59
C ASN A 243 -3.37 -3.32 -7.01
N MET A 244 -2.28 -3.70 -6.36
CA MET A 244 -0.93 -3.23 -6.63
C MET A 244 0.00 -4.40 -6.92
N THR A 245 0.68 -4.34 -8.06
CA THR A 245 1.59 -5.38 -8.55
C THR A 245 3.00 -4.84 -8.68
N ASN A 246 3.99 -5.61 -8.22
CA ASN A 246 5.40 -5.39 -8.54
C ASN A 246 5.67 -5.94 -9.94
N VAL A 247 6.10 -5.07 -10.87
CA VAL A 247 6.32 -5.42 -12.30
C VAL A 247 7.51 -6.36 -12.49
N ILE A 248 8.52 -6.31 -11.60
CA ILE A 248 9.77 -7.07 -11.74
C ILE A 248 9.54 -8.57 -11.51
N ASN A 249 8.75 -8.91 -10.50
CA ASN A 249 8.51 -10.30 -10.08
C ASN A 249 7.06 -10.76 -10.27
N SER A 250 6.19 -9.88 -10.79
CA SER A 250 4.76 -10.14 -11.01
C SER A 250 3.97 -10.49 -9.73
N ASN A 251 4.49 -10.14 -8.57
CA ASN A 251 3.81 -10.39 -7.30
C ASN A 251 2.79 -9.30 -7.00
N GLU A 252 1.57 -9.70 -6.66
CA GLU A 252 0.58 -8.79 -6.09
C GLU A 252 1.00 -8.46 -4.64
N LEU A 253 1.16 -7.16 -4.34
CA LEU A 253 1.54 -6.69 -3.01
C LEU A 253 0.34 -6.55 -2.09
N TRP A 254 -0.77 -6.09 -2.61
CA TRP A 254 -2.05 -5.99 -1.92
C TRP A 254 -3.21 -5.84 -2.91
N SER A 255 -4.38 -6.20 -2.46
CA SER A 255 -5.65 -5.99 -3.15
C SER A 255 -6.72 -5.63 -2.13
N GLU A 256 -7.58 -4.67 -2.45
CA GLU A 256 -8.66 -4.22 -1.58
C GLU A 256 -9.85 -3.70 -2.36
N HIS A 257 -11.00 -3.68 -1.71
CA HIS A 257 -12.24 -3.16 -2.29
C HIS A 257 -12.99 -2.31 -1.27
N TRP A 258 -13.65 -1.28 -1.77
CA TRP A 258 -14.50 -0.36 -1.02
C TRP A 258 -15.90 -0.41 -1.59
N GLU A 259 -16.89 -0.34 -0.73
CA GLU A 259 -18.28 -0.13 -1.07
C GLU A 259 -18.81 1.00 -0.18
N GLU A 260 -18.91 2.20 -0.74
CA GLU A 260 -19.07 3.45 0.00
C GLU A 260 -20.05 4.40 -0.71
N ASN A 261 -20.53 5.42 0.03
CA ASN A 261 -21.24 6.53 -0.57
C ASN A 261 -20.33 7.39 -1.45
N SER A 262 -20.89 7.96 -2.52
CA SER A 262 -20.15 8.84 -3.44
C SER A 262 -19.52 10.04 -2.71
N ASP A 263 -20.10 10.49 -1.61
CA ASP A 263 -19.60 11.58 -0.78
C ASP A 263 -18.25 11.23 -0.09
N ASN A 264 -17.95 9.94 0.08
CA ASN A 264 -16.72 9.45 0.72
C ASN A 264 -15.58 9.22 -0.28
N LEU A 265 -15.75 9.55 -1.55
CA LEU A 265 -14.77 9.24 -2.60
C LEU A 265 -13.41 9.91 -2.36
N SER A 266 -13.40 11.14 -1.85
CA SER A 266 -12.17 11.86 -1.47
C SER A 266 -11.42 11.16 -0.32
N GLN A 267 -12.16 10.63 0.66
CA GLN A 267 -11.57 9.86 1.76
C GLN A 267 -10.95 8.55 1.26
N VAL A 268 -11.69 7.80 0.43
CA VAL A 268 -11.18 6.52 -0.14
C VAL A 268 -9.92 6.75 -0.98
N LYS A 269 -9.85 7.84 -1.76
CA LYS A 269 -8.63 8.23 -2.48
C LYS A 269 -7.43 8.36 -1.52
N ASN A 270 -7.61 9.01 -0.38
CA ASN A 270 -6.53 9.20 0.61
C ASN A 270 -6.13 7.88 1.27
N GLU A 271 -7.08 6.99 1.56
CA GLU A 271 -6.82 5.65 2.05
C GLU A 271 -5.97 4.84 1.05
N ILE A 272 -6.27 4.93 -0.24
CA ILE A 272 -5.48 4.28 -1.30
C ILE A 272 -4.03 4.80 -1.28
N ILE A 273 -3.81 6.11 -1.20
CA ILE A 273 -2.47 6.70 -1.15
C ILE A 273 -1.71 6.19 0.09
N VAL A 274 -2.34 6.19 1.25
CA VAL A 274 -1.74 5.65 2.49
C VAL A 274 -1.34 4.20 2.31
N LYS A 275 -2.19 3.37 1.69
CA LYS A 275 -1.88 1.95 1.43
C LYS A 275 -0.75 1.75 0.43
N ILE A 276 -0.67 2.60 -0.61
CA ILE A 276 0.45 2.60 -1.55
C ILE A 276 1.76 2.88 -0.80
N LEU A 277 1.80 3.93 0.02
CA LEU A 277 2.99 4.28 0.79
C LEU A 277 3.38 3.19 1.78
N ASP A 278 2.40 2.62 2.46
CA ASP A 278 2.60 1.51 3.38
C ASP A 278 3.16 0.27 2.67
N ALA A 279 2.58 -0.10 1.51
CA ALA A 279 3.06 -1.21 0.69
C ALA A 279 4.48 -0.99 0.17
N LEU A 280 4.86 0.26 -0.10
CA LEU A 280 6.20 0.65 -0.52
C LEU A 280 7.16 0.85 0.67
N GLY A 281 6.69 0.83 1.92
CA GLY A 281 7.49 1.10 3.11
C GLY A 281 7.95 2.56 3.21
N ILE A 282 7.19 3.48 2.62
CA ILE A 282 7.47 4.92 2.64
C ILE A 282 6.70 5.56 3.80
N GLU A 283 7.41 6.35 4.61
CA GLU A 283 6.77 7.08 5.70
C GLU A 283 5.76 8.11 5.15
N ILE A 284 4.56 8.14 5.72
CA ILE A 284 3.52 9.06 5.31
C ILE A 284 3.90 10.47 5.75
N PRO A 285 4.12 11.41 4.82
CA PRO A 285 4.45 12.79 5.16
C PRO A 285 3.39 13.46 6.05
N ASP A 286 3.84 14.30 6.99
CA ASP A 286 2.92 14.96 7.94
C ASP A 286 1.97 15.97 7.27
N ASP A 287 2.36 16.52 6.13
CA ASP A 287 1.50 17.36 5.30
C ASP A 287 0.38 16.56 4.64
N LEU A 288 0.62 15.33 4.20
CA LEU A 288 -0.43 14.43 3.71
C LEU A 288 -1.40 14.01 4.82
N LYS A 289 -0.90 13.75 6.04
CA LYS A 289 -1.78 13.52 7.20
C LYS A 289 -2.67 14.72 7.48
N LYS A 290 -2.11 15.94 7.37
CA LYS A 290 -2.85 17.19 7.53
C LYS A 290 -3.82 17.47 6.38
N GLN A 291 -3.44 17.12 5.15
CA GLN A 291 -4.33 17.24 3.98
C GLN A 291 -5.50 16.27 4.06
N ALA A 292 -5.27 15.03 4.46
CA ALA A 292 -6.36 14.07 4.69
C ALA A 292 -7.39 14.61 5.69
N ALA A 293 -6.93 15.32 6.75
CA ALA A 293 -7.82 15.98 7.69
C ALA A 293 -8.54 17.21 7.11
N LYS A 294 -7.93 17.91 6.14
CA LYS A 294 -8.53 19.08 5.48
C LYS A 294 -9.47 18.71 4.33
N GLU A 295 -9.17 17.61 3.61
CA GLU A 295 -10.01 17.14 2.50
C GLU A 295 -11.35 16.57 2.99
N GLN A 296 -11.46 16.15 4.26
CA GLN A 296 -12.77 15.91 4.89
C GLN A 296 -13.69 17.14 4.90
N ALA A 297 -13.14 18.33 4.62
CA ALA A 297 -13.89 19.58 4.50
C ALA A 297 -14.24 19.96 3.05
N ILE A 298 -13.95 19.12 2.04
CA ILE A 298 -14.33 19.40 0.65
C ILE A 298 -15.80 19.01 0.44
N ASP A 299 -16.56 19.94 -0.09
CA ASP A 299 -17.95 19.67 -0.50
C ASP A 299 -17.97 18.57 -1.58
N PRO A 300 -18.71 17.45 -1.40
CA PRO A 300 -18.73 16.34 -2.34
C PRO A 300 -19.17 16.74 -3.74
N HIS A 301 -20.10 17.69 -3.87
CA HIS A 301 -20.55 18.19 -5.15
C HIS A 301 -19.48 19.02 -5.86
N ALA A 302 -18.73 19.86 -5.11
CA ALA A 302 -17.58 20.57 -5.67
C ALA A 302 -16.49 19.61 -6.15
N TYR A 303 -16.28 18.50 -5.42
CA TYR A 303 -15.33 17.45 -5.83
C TYR A 303 -15.77 16.72 -7.10
N GLU A 304 -17.03 16.36 -7.20
CA GLU A 304 -17.61 15.76 -8.42
C GLU A 304 -17.48 16.69 -9.63
N LEU A 305 -17.81 17.98 -9.46
CA LEU A 305 -17.67 18.99 -10.52
C LEU A 305 -16.22 19.14 -10.97
N LEU A 306 -15.25 19.11 -10.05
CA LEU A 306 -13.83 19.14 -10.39
C LEU A 306 -13.43 17.95 -11.26
N MET A 307 -13.85 16.72 -10.93
CA MET A 307 -13.57 15.54 -11.73
C MET A 307 -14.18 15.64 -13.13
N LYS A 308 -15.45 16.07 -13.23
CA LYS A 308 -16.11 16.33 -14.51
C LYS A 308 -15.38 17.38 -15.33
N ALA A 309 -14.95 18.48 -14.69
CA ALA A 309 -14.21 19.57 -15.33
C ALA A 309 -12.87 19.09 -15.89
N LYS A 310 -12.09 18.32 -15.11
CA LYS A 310 -10.81 17.73 -15.54
C LYS A 310 -11.00 16.78 -16.72
N TYR A 311 -12.01 15.92 -16.67
CA TYR A 311 -12.31 14.98 -17.74
C TYR A 311 -12.75 15.72 -19.03
N SER A 312 -13.60 16.74 -18.91
CA SER A 312 -14.00 17.60 -20.02
C SER A 312 -12.79 18.33 -20.62
N TYR A 313 -11.88 18.87 -19.76
CA TYR A 313 -10.70 19.58 -20.19
C TYR A 313 -9.71 18.70 -21.00
N ILE A 314 -9.44 17.46 -20.54
CA ILE A 314 -8.49 16.57 -21.23
C ILE A 314 -9.03 16.07 -22.57
N ASN A 315 -10.35 15.97 -22.70
CA ASN A 315 -11.01 15.56 -23.94
C ASN A 315 -11.39 16.75 -24.84
N ALA A 316 -11.11 17.99 -24.43
CA ALA A 316 -11.46 19.17 -25.20
C ALA A 316 -10.70 19.23 -26.52
N SER A 317 -11.44 19.25 -27.64
CA SER A 317 -10.90 19.35 -29.01
C SER A 317 -11.21 20.70 -29.65
N SER A 318 -12.08 21.49 -29.06
CA SER A 318 -12.51 22.80 -29.57
C SER A 318 -12.53 23.88 -28.46
N ALA A 319 -12.63 25.16 -28.86
CA ALA A 319 -12.83 26.25 -27.93
C ALA A 319 -14.13 26.12 -27.14
N SER A 320 -15.19 25.59 -27.77
CA SER A 320 -16.48 25.32 -27.11
C SER A 320 -16.33 24.28 -25.99
N ASP A 321 -15.54 23.22 -26.21
CA ASP A 321 -15.28 22.20 -25.19
C ASP A 321 -14.50 22.78 -24.01
N LEU A 322 -13.55 23.70 -24.29
CA LEU A 322 -12.82 24.42 -23.24
C LEU A 322 -13.74 25.36 -22.45
N ASP A 323 -14.72 26.02 -23.08
CA ASP A 323 -15.70 26.85 -22.38
C ASP A 323 -16.59 26.00 -21.45
N ILE A 324 -16.98 24.77 -21.88
CA ILE A 324 -17.73 23.82 -21.04
C ILE A 324 -16.88 23.40 -19.80
N ALA A 325 -15.60 23.02 -20.02
CA ALA A 325 -14.71 22.67 -18.94
C ALA A 325 -14.51 23.86 -17.97
N ALA A 326 -14.34 25.07 -18.51
CA ALA A 326 -14.23 26.30 -17.70
C ALA A 326 -15.46 26.53 -16.83
N ALA A 327 -16.66 26.36 -17.37
CA ALA A 327 -17.90 26.51 -16.62
C ALA A 327 -17.99 25.53 -15.44
N LEU A 328 -17.58 24.28 -15.63
CA LEU A 328 -17.54 23.27 -14.57
C LEU A 328 -16.51 23.61 -13.48
N PHE A 329 -15.30 24.02 -13.84
CA PHE A 329 -14.30 24.49 -12.88
C PHE A 329 -14.80 25.67 -12.07
N LYS A 330 -15.45 26.63 -12.76
CA LYS A 330 -16.04 27.80 -12.10
C LYS A 330 -17.09 27.39 -11.08
N GLN A 331 -18.03 26.50 -11.44
CA GLN A 331 -19.02 26.00 -10.51
C GLN A 331 -18.39 25.31 -9.29
N ALA A 332 -17.33 24.52 -9.48
CA ALA A 332 -16.64 23.86 -8.38
C ALA A 332 -16.07 24.86 -7.36
N PHE A 333 -15.38 25.92 -7.79
CA PHE A 333 -14.84 26.90 -6.86
C PHE A 333 -15.88 27.94 -6.38
N ASP A 334 -16.98 28.15 -7.09
CA ASP A 334 -18.10 28.97 -6.57
C ASP A 334 -18.77 28.29 -5.37
N ILE A 335 -18.87 26.95 -5.38
CA ILE A 335 -19.37 26.16 -4.24
C ILE A 335 -18.34 26.17 -3.09
N GLN A 336 -17.06 26.01 -3.42
CA GLN A 336 -15.99 25.98 -2.43
C GLN A 336 -14.83 26.91 -2.82
N PRO A 337 -14.86 28.19 -2.42
CA PRO A 337 -13.86 29.19 -2.80
C PRO A 337 -12.42 28.83 -2.38
N SER A 338 -12.24 28.04 -1.33
CA SER A 338 -10.94 27.52 -0.88
C SER A 338 -10.35 26.42 -1.79
N TYR A 339 -11.09 25.99 -2.83
CA TYR A 339 -10.64 24.93 -3.73
C TYR A 339 -9.72 25.48 -4.82
N ILE A 340 -8.50 25.81 -4.42
CA ILE A 340 -7.46 26.45 -5.26
C ILE A 340 -7.25 25.70 -6.59
N THR A 341 -7.30 24.37 -6.57
CA THR A 341 -7.11 23.56 -7.78
C THR A 341 -8.15 23.90 -8.87
N ALA A 342 -9.42 24.02 -8.52
CA ALA A 342 -10.49 24.38 -9.48
C ALA A 342 -10.26 25.77 -10.07
N ARG A 343 -9.90 26.75 -9.22
CA ARG A 343 -9.61 28.12 -9.63
C ARG A 343 -8.41 28.19 -10.58
N ASN A 344 -7.32 27.49 -10.28
CA ASN A 344 -6.13 27.47 -11.11
C ASN A 344 -6.41 26.89 -12.50
N PHE A 345 -7.15 25.76 -12.59
CA PHE A 345 -7.54 25.20 -13.88
C PHE A 345 -8.45 26.14 -14.66
N TYR A 346 -9.38 26.82 -14.01
CA TYR A 346 -10.21 27.84 -14.65
C TYR A 346 -9.34 28.95 -15.26
N ALA A 347 -8.38 29.49 -14.53
CA ALA A 347 -7.45 30.51 -15.05
C ALA A 347 -6.63 30.00 -16.24
N ILE A 348 -6.11 28.76 -16.18
CA ILE A 348 -5.38 28.12 -17.29
C ILE A 348 -6.25 28.06 -18.54
N ILE A 349 -7.53 27.68 -18.41
CA ILE A 349 -8.43 27.62 -19.57
C ILE A 349 -8.71 29.00 -20.13
N GLN A 350 -8.94 30.02 -19.29
CA GLN A 350 -9.12 31.40 -19.77
C GLN A 350 -7.88 31.88 -20.53
N PHE A 351 -6.67 31.54 -20.04
CA PHE A 351 -5.44 31.84 -20.77
C PHE A 351 -5.39 31.14 -22.14
N ARG A 352 -5.75 29.84 -22.22
CA ARG A 352 -5.81 29.08 -23.49
C ARG A 352 -6.85 29.66 -24.46
N LEU A 353 -7.94 30.21 -23.95
CA LEU A 353 -8.97 30.91 -24.72
C LEU A 353 -8.56 32.34 -25.11
N LYS A 354 -7.30 32.74 -24.84
CA LYS A 354 -6.74 34.09 -25.10
C LYS A 354 -7.43 35.20 -24.29
N LYS A 355 -8.12 34.89 -23.21
CA LYS A 355 -8.72 35.83 -22.27
C LYS A 355 -7.72 36.16 -21.14
N ILE A 356 -6.56 36.74 -21.51
CA ILE A 356 -5.37 36.85 -20.64
C ILE A 356 -5.65 37.70 -19.40
N ASP A 357 -6.23 38.90 -19.58
CA ASP A 357 -6.51 39.81 -18.44
C ASP A 357 -7.45 39.15 -17.42
N HIS A 358 -8.43 38.38 -17.89
CA HIS A 358 -9.34 37.66 -17.02
C HIS A 358 -8.61 36.55 -16.27
N ALA A 359 -7.71 35.83 -16.92
CA ALA A 359 -6.89 34.79 -16.27
C ALA A 359 -6.02 35.36 -15.15
N ILE A 360 -5.40 36.53 -15.37
CA ILE A 360 -4.59 37.24 -14.36
C ILE A 360 -5.45 37.62 -13.17
N THR A 361 -6.61 38.27 -13.39
CA THR A 361 -7.53 38.65 -12.31
C THR A 361 -7.91 37.49 -11.43
N ILE A 362 -8.22 36.32 -12.01
CA ILE A 362 -8.59 35.12 -11.26
C ILE A 362 -7.45 34.64 -10.34
N LEU A 363 -6.20 34.73 -10.80
CA LEU A 363 -5.02 34.31 -10.01
C LEU A 363 -4.71 35.30 -8.90
N GLU A 364 -4.82 36.60 -9.16
CA GLU A 364 -4.62 37.66 -8.15
C GLU A 364 -5.66 37.59 -7.02
N GLU A 365 -6.91 37.27 -7.35
CA GLU A 365 -7.97 37.00 -6.35
C GLU A 365 -7.72 35.77 -5.49
N ALA A 366 -6.84 34.85 -5.92
CA ALA A 366 -6.48 33.66 -5.18
C ALA A 366 -5.39 33.90 -4.12
N GLU A 367 -4.62 34.98 -4.23
CA GLU A 367 -3.55 35.37 -3.29
C GLU A 367 -4.06 36.18 -2.07
N ASN A 368 -5.29 36.71 -2.15
CA ASN A 368 -5.96 37.44 -1.08
C ASN A 368 -6.97 36.57 -0.31
#